data_e1817b505c544aa538ee4b08fad22297
#
_entry.id   e1817b505c544aa538ee4b08fad22297
#
_cell.length_a   1.000
_cell.length_b   1.000
_cell.length_c   1.000
_cell.angle_alpha   90.00
_cell.angle_beta   90.00
_cell.angle_gamma   90.00
#
_symmetry.space_group_name_H-M   'P 1'
#
loop_
_entity.id
_entity.type
_entity.pdbx_description
1 polymer ?
#
loop_
_entity_poly.entity_id
_entity_poly.type
_entity_poly.pdbx_seq_one_letter_code
_entity_poly.pdbx_strand_id
1 'polypeptide(L)'
;MMPQTLALTTDAAAHVSPLVFARPIISLLVFAGLLFPIPAAAQNHQDLIQLFDDWRDFERPVFVDGVPDYAADAMSRQHEQLENWQDRLIDLDPARWSIEQQIDWHLVRAEMNGLDFDHRVRRPWARDPAFYVTIYSAESDVPAHEGSVIHGWVDLWTYEYPLSSSDAAELAERIATVPVLLEQARENLEDSNAADLWMAGDRSFRGQTAELTAFAEQVAGTSRDLDRAIVSARDASEEFRLWLESEAPSKTGPSGVGKDNYTWYLQNVHLVPYSWEEQVTLMRRELARAHASLRLEENRNRHLPELERIASPEEFDRRLNASVTAYMRFLKDEEVQTIERWMDPALRAVNGSFSPAEPDEVRNFFSEVSYRDPDAFRPHMHHWIELARMREDPHASPIRATPSLYNIFDARSEGLATGVEEMFMHLGLLESSPRSRELTWIMLAQRAARALSGLMLHGNEFEMEEAVAHAMEWTPRGWLTEGALVRGEQHLYLQQPGYGTSYVTGKIQIEELLAEYALQEGDDFTVERFFDAFFDAGVIPVALTRWEMTRERDGILGGGS
;
A
#
# COMPACT_ATOMS: atom_id res chain seq x y z
N MET A 1 26.26 -3.03 -16.84
CA MET A 1 27.04 -4.25 -16.61
C MET A 1 26.13 -5.18 -15.83
N MET A 2 25.54 -6.13 -16.50
CA MET A 2 24.49 -7.02 -15.95
C MET A 2 25.08 -8.03 -14.97
N PRO A 3 24.35 -8.40 -13.91
CA PRO A 3 24.66 -9.63 -13.18
C PRO A 3 23.95 -10.82 -13.84
N GLN A 4 24.69 -11.90 -13.94
CA GLN A 4 24.30 -13.18 -14.53
C GLN A 4 23.24 -13.89 -13.68
N THR A 5 22.20 -14.32 -14.36
CA THR A 5 21.13 -15.18 -13.85
C THR A 5 21.64 -16.60 -13.63
N LEU A 6 21.40 -17.17 -12.47
CA LEU A 6 21.53 -18.61 -12.22
C LEU A 6 20.16 -19.26 -12.47
N ALA A 7 20.08 -20.06 -13.53
CA ALA A 7 18.93 -20.91 -13.81
C ALA A 7 18.97 -22.16 -12.92
N LEU A 8 17.92 -22.41 -12.19
CA LEU A 8 17.63 -23.72 -11.59
C LEU A 8 16.48 -24.38 -12.35
N THR A 9 16.83 -25.39 -13.11
CA THR A 9 15.89 -26.31 -13.75
C THR A 9 15.35 -27.32 -12.74
N THR A 10 14.04 -27.43 -12.62
CA THR A 10 13.38 -28.64 -12.10
C THR A 10 12.26 -29.05 -13.04
N ASP A 11 12.50 -30.13 -13.77
CA ASP A 11 11.50 -30.93 -14.47
C ASP A 11 10.62 -31.68 -13.47
N ALA A 12 9.31 -31.55 -13.59
CA ALA A 12 8.38 -32.58 -13.15
C ALA A 12 7.05 -32.47 -13.93
N ALA A 13 6.99 -33.21 -15.02
CA ALA A 13 5.76 -33.43 -15.76
C ALA A 13 4.88 -34.45 -15.01
N ALA A 14 3.65 -34.10 -14.64
CA ALA A 14 2.63 -35.01 -14.20
C ALA A 14 1.52 -35.12 -15.26
N HIS A 15 1.42 -36.30 -15.84
CA HIS A 15 0.34 -36.71 -16.76
C HIS A 15 -1.01 -36.81 -16.00
N VAL A 16 -2.02 -36.12 -16.49
CA VAL A 16 -3.41 -36.33 -16.09
C VAL A 16 -4.18 -36.95 -17.26
N SER A 17 -4.68 -38.16 -17.08
CA SER A 17 -5.57 -38.86 -18.02
C SER A 17 -7.03 -38.49 -17.78
N PRO A 18 -7.87 -38.39 -18.81
CA PRO A 18 -9.29 -38.05 -18.65
C PRO A 18 -10.13 -39.25 -18.23
N LEU A 19 -10.93 -39.07 -17.19
CA LEU A 19 -11.96 -40.02 -16.75
C LEU A 19 -13.28 -39.77 -17.52
N VAL A 20 -13.73 -40.83 -18.20
CA VAL A 20 -15.01 -40.90 -18.90
C VAL A 20 -16.13 -41.19 -17.87
N PHE A 21 -17.11 -40.30 -17.75
CA PHE A 21 -18.30 -40.52 -16.93
C PHE A 21 -19.42 -41.14 -17.74
N ALA A 22 -19.83 -42.34 -17.33
CA ALA A 22 -21.04 -43.03 -17.78
C ALA A 22 -22.27 -42.51 -17.00
N ARG A 23 -23.36 -42.19 -17.72
CA ARG A 23 -24.66 -41.80 -17.15
C ARG A 23 -25.44 -43.01 -16.68
N PRO A 24 -26.01 -43.02 -15.47
CA PRO A 24 -27.09 -43.94 -15.12
C PRO A 24 -28.48 -43.29 -15.34
N ILE A 25 -29.41 -44.09 -15.85
CA ILE A 25 -30.83 -43.82 -15.99
C ILE A 25 -31.46 -43.90 -14.61
N ILE A 26 -32.13 -42.85 -14.15
CA ILE A 26 -32.89 -42.84 -12.88
C ILE A 26 -34.38 -42.96 -13.19
N SER A 27 -34.97 -44.03 -12.66
CA SER A 27 -36.41 -44.29 -12.63
C SER A 27 -37.10 -43.36 -11.62
N LEU A 28 -38.19 -42.75 -12.08
CA LEU A 28 -39.04 -41.84 -11.29
C LEU A 28 -39.90 -42.67 -10.31
N LEU A 29 -39.63 -42.57 -9.01
CA LEU A 29 -40.50 -42.98 -7.92
C LEU A 29 -41.07 -41.73 -7.24
N VAL A 30 -42.37 -41.49 -7.40
CA VAL A 30 -43.11 -40.42 -6.71
C VAL A 30 -43.29 -40.84 -5.25
N PHE A 31 -42.57 -40.15 -4.34
CA PHE A 31 -42.81 -40.22 -2.90
C PHE A 31 -43.44 -38.90 -2.45
N ALA A 32 -44.70 -38.95 -1.99
CA ALA A 32 -45.33 -37.85 -1.28
C ALA A 32 -44.67 -37.75 0.11
N GLY A 33 -43.59 -36.92 0.21
CA GLY A 33 -42.89 -36.63 1.46
C GLY A 33 -43.45 -35.39 2.11
N LEU A 34 -43.80 -35.49 3.38
CA LEU A 34 -44.08 -34.40 4.31
C LEU A 34 -42.96 -33.36 4.22
N LEU A 35 -43.32 -32.11 3.88
CA LEU A 35 -42.46 -30.93 3.96
C LEU A 35 -42.12 -30.68 5.43
N PHE A 36 -41.06 -31.32 5.94
CA PHE A 36 -40.34 -30.79 7.06
C PHE A 36 -39.56 -29.56 6.53
N PRO A 37 -39.61 -28.39 7.20
CA PRO A 37 -38.70 -27.30 6.85
C PRO A 37 -37.29 -27.87 6.96
N ILE A 38 -36.57 -27.92 5.86
CA ILE A 38 -35.12 -28.16 5.87
C ILE A 38 -34.57 -27.00 6.71
N PRO A 39 -33.91 -27.24 7.85
CA PRO A 39 -33.26 -26.17 8.56
C PRO A 39 -32.32 -25.51 7.53
N ALA A 40 -32.43 -24.19 7.38
CA ALA A 40 -31.45 -23.44 6.59
C ALA A 40 -30.08 -23.95 7.04
N ALA A 41 -29.28 -24.46 6.11
CA ALA A 41 -27.92 -24.89 6.42
C ALA A 41 -27.27 -23.73 7.19
N ALA A 42 -26.74 -24.02 8.36
CA ALA A 42 -26.07 -22.96 9.12
C ALA A 42 -24.96 -22.39 8.22
N GLN A 43 -25.09 -21.13 7.86
CA GLN A 43 -24.09 -20.43 7.06
C GLN A 43 -22.76 -20.51 7.81
N ASN A 44 -21.71 -20.78 7.09
CA ASN A 44 -20.38 -21.05 7.66
C ASN A 44 -19.32 -20.19 6.98
N HIS A 45 -18.11 -20.24 7.48
CA HIS A 45 -16.97 -19.50 6.94
C HIS A 45 -16.69 -19.81 5.45
N GLN A 46 -17.01 -21.01 4.97
CA GLN A 46 -16.87 -21.35 3.54
C GLN A 46 -17.83 -20.52 2.66
N ASP A 47 -19.02 -20.17 3.18
CA ASP A 47 -19.96 -19.30 2.47
C ASP A 47 -19.41 -17.87 2.37
N LEU A 48 -18.64 -17.41 3.38
CA LEU A 48 -17.92 -16.14 3.34
C LEU A 48 -16.80 -16.15 2.28
N ILE A 49 -16.02 -17.22 2.21
CA ILE A 49 -14.95 -17.34 1.20
C ILE A 49 -15.56 -17.28 -0.20
N GLN A 50 -16.65 -17.99 -0.45
CA GLN A 50 -17.35 -17.92 -1.74
C GLN A 50 -17.91 -16.51 -2.01
N LEU A 51 -18.47 -15.85 -1.00
CA LEU A 51 -18.94 -14.48 -1.14
C LEU A 51 -17.79 -13.52 -1.46
N PHE A 52 -16.61 -13.73 -0.87
CA PHE A 52 -15.42 -12.93 -1.14
C PHE A 52 -14.93 -13.09 -2.58
N ASP A 53 -14.88 -14.31 -3.11
CA ASP A 53 -14.50 -14.56 -4.49
C ASP A 53 -15.48 -13.86 -5.46
N ASP A 54 -16.80 -14.06 -5.24
CA ASP A 54 -17.86 -13.41 -6.03
C ASP A 54 -17.80 -11.88 -5.92
N TRP A 55 -17.48 -11.35 -4.72
CA TRP A 55 -17.32 -9.92 -4.44
C TRP A 55 -16.16 -9.32 -5.22
N ARG A 56 -15.01 -9.99 -5.24
CA ARG A 56 -13.83 -9.53 -5.98
C ARG A 56 -14.04 -9.49 -7.49
N ASP A 57 -14.92 -10.36 -8.01
CA ASP A 57 -15.34 -10.29 -9.40
C ASP A 57 -16.33 -9.13 -9.66
N PHE A 58 -17.23 -8.85 -8.72
CA PHE A 58 -18.20 -7.76 -8.82
C PHE A 58 -17.55 -6.36 -8.68
N GLU A 59 -16.57 -6.22 -7.82
CA GLU A 59 -15.87 -4.96 -7.58
C GLU A 59 -15.20 -4.42 -8.85
N ARG A 60 -14.76 -5.31 -9.71
CA ARG A 60 -14.15 -4.96 -11.00
C ARG A 60 -15.19 -4.36 -11.96
N PRO A 61 -14.84 -3.28 -12.69
CA PRO A 61 -15.69 -2.78 -13.75
C PRO A 61 -15.81 -3.80 -14.89
N VAL A 62 -16.87 -3.70 -15.67
CA VAL A 62 -17.01 -4.48 -16.90
C VAL A 62 -15.95 -4.03 -17.91
N PHE A 63 -15.30 -4.98 -18.60
CA PHE A 63 -14.36 -4.66 -19.65
C PHE A 63 -15.03 -4.76 -21.02
N VAL A 64 -14.88 -3.72 -21.83
CA VAL A 64 -15.34 -3.65 -23.21
C VAL A 64 -14.12 -3.55 -24.13
N ASP A 65 -13.91 -4.54 -24.97
CA ASP A 65 -12.73 -4.62 -25.85
C ASP A 65 -11.39 -4.40 -25.11
N GLY A 66 -11.29 -4.95 -23.90
CA GLY A 66 -10.11 -4.85 -23.04
C GLY A 66 -9.96 -3.54 -22.24
N VAL A 67 -10.90 -2.59 -22.39
CA VAL A 67 -10.93 -1.31 -21.66
C VAL A 67 -11.96 -1.40 -20.52
N PRO A 68 -11.59 -1.06 -19.27
CA PRO A 68 -12.55 -1.02 -18.17
C PRO A 68 -13.57 0.12 -18.35
N ASP A 69 -14.85 -0.20 -18.16
CA ASP A 69 -15.95 0.76 -18.32
C ASP A 69 -16.22 1.52 -17.02
N TYR A 70 -15.72 2.74 -16.94
CA TYR A 70 -15.98 3.69 -15.85
C TYR A 70 -16.97 4.81 -16.25
N ALA A 71 -17.74 4.60 -17.31
CA ALA A 71 -18.79 5.55 -17.68
C ALA A 71 -19.81 5.72 -16.54
N ALA A 72 -20.40 6.92 -16.44
CA ALA A 72 -21.31 7.28 -15.35
C ALA A 72 -22.46 6.27 -15.16
N ASP A 73 -23.03 5.75 -16.25
CA ASP A 73 -24.10 4.75 -16.21
C ASP A 73 -23.61 3.38 -15.69
N ALA A 74 -22.39 2.99 -16.03
CA ALA A 74 -21.80 1.74 -15.52
C ALA A 74 -21.54 1.84 -14.02
N MET A 75 -20.95 2.93 -13.56
CA MET A 75 -20.71 3.20 -12.15
C MET A 75 -22.00 3.33 -11.35
N SER A 76 -23.04 3.97 -11.89
CA SER A 76 -24.36 4.04 -11.23
C SER A 76 -24.97 2.65 -11.05
N ARG A 77 -24.90 1.78 -12.06
CA ARG A 77 -25.40 0.39 -11.95
C ARG A 77 -24.62 -0.44 -10.91
N GLN A 78 -23.32 -0.25 -10.83
CA GLN A 78 -22.49 -0.93 -9.80
C GLN A 78 -22.91 -0.46 -8.40
N HIS A 79 -23.05 0.84 -8.20
CA HIS A 79 -23.48 1.40 -6.92
C HIS A 79 -24.88 0.90 -6.50
N GLU A 80 -25.86 0.86 -7.41
CA GLU A 80 -27.20 0.33 -7.14
C GLU A 80 -27.21 -1.14 -6.69
N GLN A 81 -26.20 -1.92 -7.09
CA GLN A 81 -26.09 -3.33 -6.74
C GLN A 81 -25.30 -3.56 -5.44
N LEU A 82 -24.54 -2.58 -4.98
CA LEU A 82 -23.65 -2.72 -3.82
C LEU A 82 -24.41 -3.05 -2.53
N GLU A 83 -25.59 -2.45 -2.31
CA GLU A 83 -26.45 -2.76 -1.15
C GLU A 83 -26.78 -4.26 -1.03
N ASN A 84 -27.02 -4.92 -2.18
CA ASN A 84 -27.29 -6.35 -2.18
C ASN A 84 -26.07 -7.19 -1.72
N TRP A 85 -24.85 -6.73 -2.00
CA TRP A 85 -23.63 -7.40 -1.54
C TRP A 85 -23.42 -7.21 -0.05
N GLN A 86 -23.67 -6.01 0.46
CA GLN A 86 -23.63 -5.72 1.88
C GLN A 86 -24.68 -6.52 2.66
N ASP A 87 -25.90 -6.64 2.13
CA ASP A 87 -26.97 -7.46 2.72
C ASP A 87 -26.58 -8.95 2.75
N ARG A 88 -26.02 -9.49 1.66
CA ARG A 88 -25.50 -10.87 1.62
C ARG A 88 -24.44 -11.13 2.69
N LEU A 89 -23.55 -10.18 2.93
CA LEU A 89 -22.53 -10.28 3.96
C LEU A 89 -23.15 -10.23 5.38
N ILE A 90 -24.12 -9.34 5.61
CA ILE A 90 -24.81 -9.22 6.90
C ILE A 90 -25.60 -10.50 7.22
N ASP A 91 -26.20 -11.13 6.23
CA ASP A 91 -26.95 -12.38 6.38
C ASP A 91 -26.07 -13.54 6.86
N LEU A 92 -24.76 -13.49 6.70
CA LEU A 92 -23.83 -14.55 7.14
C LEU A 92 -23.65 -14.64 8.66
N ASP A 93 -24.10 -13.68 9.46
CA ASP A 93 -24.03 -13.62 10.94
C ASP A 93 -22.81 -14.34 11.57
N PRO A 94 -21.66 -13.68 11.71
CA PRO A 94 -20.43 -14.31 12.19
C PRO A 94 -20.38 -14.55 13.72
N ALA A 95 -21.43 -14.22 14.48
CA ALA A 95 -21.40 -14.15 15.95
C ALA A 95 -20.97 -15.48 16.64
N ARG A 96 -21.10 -16.62 15.94
CA ARG A 96 -20.73 -17.95 16.47
C ARG A 96 -19.46 -18.53 15.86
N TRP A 97 -18.80 -17.78 14.98
CA TRP A 97 -17.57 -18.22 14.34
C TRP A 97 -16.36 -18.02 15.28
N SER A 98 -15.23 -18.63 14.93
CA SER A 98 -13.97 -18.34 15.63
C SER A 98 -13.57 -16.87 15.43
N ILE A 99 -12.69 -16.35 16.28
CA ILE A 99 -12.22 -14.96 16.15
C ILE A 99 -11.57 -14.74 14.78
N GLU A 100 -10.75 -15.67 14.33
CA GLU A 100 -10.06 -15.62 13.04
C GLU A 100 -11.05 -15.52 11.87
N GLN A 101 -12.15 -16.27 11.93
CA GLN A 101 -13.23 -16.22 10.92
C GLN A 101 -14.07 -14.95 11.00
N GLN A 102 -14.28 -14.41 12.21
CA GLN A 102 -14.94 -13.10 12.39
C GLN A 102 -14.09 -11.96 11.83
N ILE A 103 -12.78 -12.04 11.99
CA ILE A 103 -11.81 -11.09 11.40
C ILE A 103 -11.94 -11.09 9.87
N ASP A 104 -12.00 -12.26 9.24
CA ASP A 104 -12.20 -12.37 7.79
C ASP A 104 -13.51 -11.68 7.34
N TRP A 105 -14.58 -11.83 8.11
CA TRP A 105 -15.85 -11.13 7.83
C TRP A 105 -15.69 -9.60 7.90
N HIS A 106 -14.94 -9.08 8.88
CA HIS A 106 -14.67 -7.65 8.99
C HIS A 106 -13.81 -7.11 7.85
N LEU A 107 -12.87 -7.89 7.33
CA LEU A 107 -12.07 -7.53 6.15
C LEU A 107 -12.96 -7.36 4.92
N VAL A 108 -13.82 -8.33 4.63
CA VAL A 108 -14.77 -8.24 3.49
C VAL A 108 -15.70 -7.03 3.64
N ARG A 109 -16.20 -6.78 4.87
CA ARG A 109 -17.01 -5.60 5.15
C ARG A 109 -16.26 -4.29 4.90
N ALA A 110 -15.00 -4.21 5.31
CA ALA A 110 -14.16 -3.03 5.11
C ALA A 110 -13.95 -2.74 3.62
N GLU A 111 -13.73 -3.77 2.80
CA GLU A 111 -13.63 -3.61 1.35
C GLU A 111 -14.93 -3.11 0.70
N MET A 112 -16.08 -3.68 1.10
CA MET A 112 -17.39 -3.23 0.62
C MET A 112 -17.67 -1.77 1.00
N ASN A 113 -17.27 -1.36 2.19
CA ASN A 113 -17.33 0.03 2.64
C ASN A 113 -16.40 0.95 1.83
N GLY A 114 -15.24 0.43 1.38
CA GLY A 114 -14.31 1.15 0.52
C GLY A 114 -14.94 1.49 -0.83
N LEU A 115 -15.59 0.52 -1.49
CA LEU A 115 -16.32 0.75 -2.74
C LEU A 115 -17.48 1.73 -2.56
N ASP A 116 -18.25 1.59 -1.47
CA ASP A 116 -19.32 2.54 -1.13
C ASP A 116 -18.78 3.97 -0.99
N PHE A 117 -17.65 4.13 -0.31
CA PHE A 117 -17.01 5.44 -0.16
C PHE A 117 -16.55 6.01 -1.49
N ASP A 118 -16.02 5.18 -2.38
CA ASP A 118 -15.64 5.60 -3.72
C ASP A 118 -16.83 6.09 -4.53
N HIS A 119 -17.96 5.40 -4.48
CA HIS A 119 -19.17 5.86 -5.18
C HIS A 119 -19.75 7.15 -4.61
N ARG A 120 -19.80 7.28 -3.28
CA ARG A 120 -20.48 8.42 -2.63
C ARG A 120 -19.60 9.66 -2.51
N VAL A 121 -18.29 9.50 -2.31
CA VAL A 121 -17.41 10.60 -1.88
C VAL A 121 -16.23 10.80 -2.82
N ARG A 122 -15.37 9.81 -2.96
CA ARG A 122 -14.09 9.95 -3.66
C ARG A 122 -14.27 10.05 -5.16
N ARG A 123 -15.09 9.19 -5.74
CA ARG A 123 -15.39 9.07 -7.18
C ARG A 123 -14.14 9.25 -8.04
N PRO A 124 -13.11 8.38 -7.87
CA PRO A 124 -11.81 8.61 -8.49
C PRO A 124 -11.90 8.72 -10.00
N TRP A 125 -12.74 7.91 -10.65
CA TRP A 125 -12.99 7.97 -12.10
C TRP A 125 -13.55 9.30 -12.63
N ALA A 126 -14.22 10.08 -11.77
CA ALA A 126 -14.87 11.35 -12.15
C ALA A 126 -14.22 12.59 -11.53
N ARG A 127 -13.21 12.43 -10.66
CA ARG A 127 -12.58 13.56 -9.96
C ARG A 127 -11.06 13.60 -10.09
N ASP A 128 -10.42 12.45 -10.23
CA ASP A 128 -8.96 12.32 -10.14
C ASP A 128 -8.38 11.89 -11.49
N PRO A 129 -7.76 12.79 -12.26
CA PRO A 129 -7.13 12.40 -13.50
C PRO A 129 -6.01 11.35 -13.34
N ALA A 130 -5.29 11.35 -12.22
CA ALA A 130 -4.22 10.40 -11.98
C ALA A 130 -4.73 8.96 -11.79
N PHE A 131 -6.03 8.78 -11.49
CA PHE A 131 -6.68 7.47 -11.48
C PHE A 131 -6.48 6.67 -12.78
N TYR A 132 -6.36 7.36 -13.91
CA TYR A 132 -6.22 6.75 -15.23
C TYR A 132 -4.78 6.39 -15.63
N VAL A 133 -3.83 6.50 -14.71
CA VAL A 133 -2.47 5.98 -14.93
C VAL A 133 -2.52 4.45 -14.96
N THR A 134 -1.85 3.86 -15.94
CA THR A 134 -1.93 2.42 -16.20
C THR A 134 -0.58 1.71 -16.23
N ILE A 135 0.54 2.42 -16.31
CA ILE A 135 1.86 1.84 -16.51
C ILE A 135 2.70 1.98 -15.25
N TYR A 136 3.18 0.84 -14.74
CA TYR A 136 4.01 0.77 -13.54
C TYR A 136 5.28 -0.02 -13.84
N SER A 137 6.44 0.61 -13.67
CA SER A 137 7.75 0.01 -13.97
C SER A 137 8.42 -0.64 -12.76
N ALA A 138 7.94 -0.39 -11.54
CA ALA A 138 8.50 -0.91 -10.31
C ALA A 138 7.42 -1.46 -9.36
N GLU A 139 7.79 -2.46 -8.57
CA GLU A 139 6.98 -2.99 -7.47
C GLU A 139 6.89 -1.94 -6.34
N SER A 140 5.70 -1.80 -5.74
CA SER A 140 5.53 -1.02 -4.51
C SER A 140 6.06 -1.79 -3.30
N ASP A 141 6.42 -1.08 -2.22
CA ASP A 141 6.81 -1.69 -0.93
C ASP A 141 5.61 -2.07 -0.05
N VAL A 142 4.39 -1.85 -0.54
CA VAL A 142 3.14 -2.34 0.05
C VAL A 142 2.47 -3.39 -0.85
N PRO A 143 1.55 -4.22 -0.33
CA PRO A 143 0.98 -5.35 -1.11
C PRO A 143 0.09 -4.96 -2.28
N ALA A 144 -0.10 -3.69 -2.57
CA ALA A 144 -0.91 -3.16 -3.68
C ALA A 144 -0.29 -1.88 -4.23
N HIS A 145 -0.86 -1.33 -5.28
CA HIS A 145 -0.49 0.00 -5.74
C HIS A 145 -0.95 1.07 -4.77
N GLU A 146 -0.12 2.10 -4.59
CA GLU A 146 -0.48 3.28 -3.83
C GLU A 146 -1.35 4.23 -4.66
N GLY A 147 -2.24 4.93 -3.96
CA GLY A 147 -3.18 5.86 -4.58
C GLY A 147 -4.47 5.22 -5.07
N SER A 148 -5.15 5.93 -5.96
CA SER A 148 -6.32 5.43 -6.66
C SER A 148 -5.89 4.79 -7.97
N VAL A 149 -6.08 3.50 -8.11
CA VAL A 149 -5.59 2.73 -9.25
C VAL A 149 -6.74 2.17 -10.07
N ILE A 150 -6.66 2.35 -11.37
CA ILE A 150 -7.62 1.84 -12.33
C ILE A 150 -7.44 0.32 -12.52
N HIS A 151 -8.50 -0.41 -12.73
CA HIS A 151 -8.37 -1.79 -13.20
C HIS A 151 -7.80 -1.83 -14.63
N GLY A 152 -6.99 -2.85 -14.90
CA GLY A 152 -6.33 -2.99 -16.20
C GLY A 152 -4.93 -2.35 -16.28
N TRP A 153 -4.35 -1.95 -15.12
CA TRP A 153 -2.95 -1.52 -15.07
C TRP A 153 -1.97 -2.57 -15.60
N VAL A 154 -0.81 -2.14 -15.99
CA VAL A 154 0.27 -2.97 -16.56
C VAL A 154 1.52 -2.86 -15.70
N ASP A 155 1.84 -3.92 -14.98
CA ASP A 155 3.03 -4.05 -14.14
C ASP A 155 4.21 -4.56 -14.99
N LEU A 156 4.99 -3.63 -15.56
CA LEU A 156 6.13 -3.97 -16.40
C LEU A 156 7.22 -4.75 -15.66
N TRP A 157 7.33 -4.56 -14.34
CA TRP A 157 8.30 -5.25 -13.49
C TRP A 157 8.02 -6.75 -13.29
N THR A 158 6.81 -7.23 -13.63
CA THR A 158 6.43 -8.64 -13.51
C THR A 158 6.92 -9.50 -14.70
N TYR A 159 7.41 -8.89 -15.76
CA TYR A 159 7.87 -9.59 -16.98
C TYR A 159 9.37 -9.85 -16.94
N GLU A 160 9.78 -10.99 -17.52
CA GLU A 160 11.20 -11.31 -17.72
C GLU A 160 11.74 -10.65 -18.99
N TYR A 161 12.92 -10.02 -18.89
CA TYR A 161 13.58 -9.36 -20.01
C TYR A 161 14.86 -10.10 -20.43
N PRO A 162 15.12 -10.32 -21.74
CA PRO A 162 14.32 -9.87 -22.89
C PRO A 162 12.97 -10.61 -22.98
N LEU A 163 11.92 -9.86 -23.40
CA LEU A 163 10.57 -10.39 -23.50
C LEU A 163 10.48 -11.61 -24.43
N SER A 164 9.67 -12.59 -24.04
CA SER A 164 9.23 -13.65 -24.95
C SER A 164 8.26 -13.09 -26.03
N SER A 165 8.07 -13.82 -27.13
CA SER A 165 7.11 -13.41 -28.17
C SER A 165 5.67 -13.39 -27.64
N SER A 166 5.36 -14.23 -26.65
CA SER A 166 4.04 -14.28 -25.99
C SER A 166 3.82 -13.04 -25.15
N ASP A 167 4.78 -12.69 -24.30
CA ASP A 167 4.69 -11.53 -23.40
C ASP A 167 4.66 -10.22 -24.19
N ALA A 168 5.44 -10.15 -25.27
CA ALA A 168 5.41 -9.00 -26.17
C ALA A 168 4.06 -8.82 -26.88
N ALA A 169 3.37 -9.92 -27.22
CA ALA A 169 2.02 -9.86 -27.80
C ALA A 169 0.97 -9.45 -26.76
N GLU A 170 1.02 -10.02 -25.55
CA GLU A 170 0.15 -9.67 -24.44
C GLU A 170 0.30 -8.18 -24.07
N LEU A 171 1.53 -7.71 -23.87
CA LEU A 171 1.80 -6.30 -23.58
C LEU A 171 1.33 -5.38 -24.69
N ALA A 172 1.48 -5.77 -25.96
CA ALA A 172 0.97 -4.98 -27.08
C ALA A 172 -0.55 -4.82 -27.02
N GLU A 173 -1.30 -5.88 -26.70
CA GLU A 173 -2.76 -5.83 -26.55
C GLU A 173 -3.17 -4.94 -25.36
N ARG A 174 -2.55 -5.10 -24.21
CA ARG A 174 -2.85 -4.33 -22.98
C ARG A 174 -2.51 -2.85 -23.15
N ILE A 175 -1.33 -2.51 -23.65
CA ILE A 175 -0.89 -1.12 -23.85
C ILE A 175 -1.72 -0.42 -24.94
N ALA A 176 -2.21 -1.15 -25.95
CA ALA A 176 -3.06 -0.59 -26.99
C ALA A 176 -4.42 -0.07 -26.50
N THR A 177 -4.84 -0.43 -25.29
CA THR A 177 -6.10 0.07 -24.68
C THR A 177 -5.98 1.51 -24.14
N VAL A 178 -4.77 1.99 -23.85
CA VAL A 178 -4.51 3.28 -23.21
C VAL A 178 -5.17 4.48 -23.95
N PRO A 179 -5.05 4.63 -25.28
CA PRO A 179 -5.68 5.75 -25.97
C PRO A 179 -7.21 5.81 -25.79
N VAL A 180 -7.90 4.67 -25.90
CA VAL A 180 -9.36 4.59 -25.73
C VAL A 180 -9.78 4.88 -24.29
N LEU A 181 -9.00 4.39 -23.33
CA LEU A 181 -9.21 4.68 -21.92
C LEU A 181 -9.10 6.19 -21.63
N LEU A 182 -8.12 6.87 -22.22
CA LEU A 182 -7.91 8.30 -22.00
C LEU A 182 -8.97 9.17 -22.71
N GLU A 183 -9.60 8.68 -23.79
CA GLU A 183 -10.79 9.31 -24.37
C GLU A 183 -11.96 9.23 -23.37
N GLN A 184 -12.22 8.05 -22.78
CA GLN A 184 -13.23 7.88 -21.73
C GLN A 184 -12.94 8.77 -20.52
N ALA A 185 -11.65 8.88 -20.12
CA ALA A 185 -11.23 9.72 -19.00
C ALA A 185 -11.62 11.19 -19.22
N ARG A 186 -11.46 11.72 -20.43
CA ARG A 186 -11.86 13.10 -20.75
C ARG A 186 -13.35 13.34 -20.54
N GLU A 187 -14.18 12.38 -20.96
CA GLU A 187 -15.64 12.46 -20.78
C GLU A 187 -16.00 12.40 -19.29
N ASN A 188 -15.43 11.46 -18.55
CA ASN A 188 -15.70 11.27 -17.13
C ASN A 188 -15.27 12.46 -16.25
N LEU A 189 -14.21 13.17 -16.65
CA LEU A 189 -13.62 14.28 -15.90
C LEU A 189 -14.19 15.66 -16.30
N GLU A 190 -15.12 15.75 -17.26
CA GLU A 190 -15.64 17.02 -17.78
C GLU A 190 -16.10 17.96 -16.65
N ASP A 191 -16.85 17.41 -15.68
CA ASP A 191 -17.41 18.15 -14.55
C ASP A 191 -16.48 18.22 -13.33
N SER A 192 -15.28 17.64 -13.39
CA SER A 192 -14.33 17.66 -12.29
C SER A 192 -13.79 19.06 -12.02
N ASN A 193 -13.72 19.46 -10.75
CA ASN A 193 -13.20 20.75 -10.32
C ASN A 193 -12.18 20.66 -9.17
N ALA A 194 -11.64 19.48 -8.87
CA ALA A 194 -10.69 19.26 -7.76
C ALA A 194 -9.29 19.74 -8.16
N ALA A 195 -8.93 20.97 -7.80
CA ALA A 195 -7.74 21.68 -8.30
C ALA A 195 -6.42 20.90 -8.11
N ASP A 196 -6.15 20.44 -6.89
CA ASP A 196 -4.89 19.75 -6.59
C ASP A 196 -4.82 18.34 -7.21
N LEU A 197 -5.97 17.64 -7.36
CA LEU A 197 -6.02 16.36 -8.07
C LEU A 197 -5.72 16.52 -9.57
N TRP A 198 -6.09 17.64 -10.17
CA TRP A 198 -5.73 17.95 -11.56
C TRP A 198 -4.23 18.21 -11.73
N MET A 199 -3.60 18.87 -10.75
CA MET A 199 -2.15 19.03 -10.73
C MET A 199 -1.44 17.69 -10.50
N ALA A 200 -2.02 16.81 -9.66
CA ALA A 200 -1.53 15.45 -9.49
C ALA A 200 -1.56 14.67 -10.81
N GLY A 201 -2.67 14.79 -11.56
CA GLY A 201 -2.83 14.19 -12.87
C GLY A 201 -1.77 14.61 -13.89
N ASP A 202 -1.51 15.92 -14.05
CA ASP A 202 -0.43 16.40 -14.94
C ASP A 202 0.91 15.76 -14.57
N ARG A 203 1.25 15.75 -13.28
CA ARG A 203 2.50 15.15 -12.82
C ARG A 203 2.56 13.65 -13.10
N SER A 204 1.49 12.92 -12.84
CA SER A 204 1.44 11.47 -13.00
C SER A 204 1.52 11.07 -14.49
N PHE A 205 0.85 11.79 -15.39
CA PHE A 205 0.96 11.53 -16.83
C PHE A 205 2.29 11.96 -17.44
N ARG A 206 2.97 12.95 -16.86
CA ARG A 206 4.37 13.24 -17.19
C ARG A 206 5.28 12.05 -16.84
N GLY A 207 5.03 11.40 -15.69
CA GLY A 207 5.69 10.17 -15.27
C GLY A 207 5.40 9.02 -16.25
N GLN A 208 4.13 8.73 -16.55
CA GLN A 208 3.74 7.66 -17.46
C GLN A 208 4.35 7.84 -18.87
N THR A 209 4.38 9.07 -19.39
CA THR A 209 5.02 9.36 -20.69
C THR A 209 6.51 9.05 -20.65
N ALA A 210 7.20 9.38 -19.55
CA ALA A 210 8.62 9.07 -19.36
C ALA A 210 8.87 7.56 -19.25
N GLU A 211 8.05 6.83 -18.50
CA GLU A 211 8.13 5.38 -18.36
C GLU A 211 7.89 4.64 -19.68
N LEU A 212 6.87 5.04 -20.44
CA LEU A 212 6.63 4.50 -21.77
C LEU A 212 7.80 4.78 -22.73
N THR A 213 8.46 5.92 -22.59
CA THR A 213 9.67 6.26 -23.38
C THR A 213 10.83 5.35 -23.01
N ALA A 214 11.10 5.14 -21.73
CA ALA A 214 12.15 4.24 -21.24
C ALA A 214 11.85 2.79 -21.62
N PHE A 215 10.59 2.36 -21.52
CA PHE A 215 10.17 1.02 -21.92
C PHE A 215 10.33 0.79 -23.44
N ALA A 216 10.01 1.79 -24.26
CA ALA A 216 10.26 1.70 -25.71
C ALA A 216 11.74 1.45 -26.05
N GLU A 217 12.66 2.11 -25.32
CA GLU A 217 14.11 1.90 -25.49
C GLU A 217 14.53 0.49 -25.05
N GLN A 218 13.99 0.01 -23.92
CA GLN A 218 14.30 -1.31 -23.35
C GLN A 218 13.90 -2.46 -24.27
N VAL A 219 12.74 -2.36 -24.95
CA VAL A 219 12.17 -3.45 -25.76
C VAL A 219 12.30 -3.23 -27.26
N ALA A 220 13.08 -2.22 -27.70
CA ALA A 220 13.22 -1.82 -29.09
C ALA A 220 13.49 -3.00 -30.04
N GLY A 221 12.64 -3.16 -31.07
CA GLY A 221 12.78 -4.19 -32.08
C GLY A 221 12.34 -5.60 -31.69
N THR A 222 11.76 -5.78 -30.50
CA THR A 222 11.21 -7.08 -30.05
C THR A 222 9.97 -7.46 -30.87
N SER A 223 9.02 -6.53 -31.03
CA SER A 223 7.78 -6.73 -31.80
C SER A 223 7.31 -5.41 -32.41
N ARG A 224 6.92 -5.44 -33.70
CA ARG A 224 6.36 -4.25 -34.36
C ARG A 224 5.02 -3.81 -33.79
N ASP A 225 4.24 -4.75 -33.27
CA ASP A 225 2.94 -4.46 -32.70
C ASP A 225 3.11 -3.80 -31.32
N LEU A 226 4.05 -4.29 -30.51
CA LEU A 226 4.43 -3.67 -29.25
C LEU A 226 5.02 -2.26 -29.47
N ASP A 227 5.96 -2.08 -30.40
CA ASP A 227 6.53 -0.77 -30.71
C ASP A 227 5.42 0.24 -31.06
N ARG A 228 4.41 -0.17 -31.87
CA ARG A 228 3.27 0.69 -32.24
C ARG A 228 2.36 1.01 -31.05
N ALA A 229 2.06 0.00 -30.21
CA ALA A 229 1.23 0.17 -29.03
C ALA A 229 1.86 1.16 -28.04
N ILE A 230 3.17 1.03 -27.77
CA ILE A 230 3.90 1.93 -26.87
C ILE A 230 3.89 3.37 -27.41
N VAL A 231 4.18 3.56 -28.70
CA VAL A 231 4.16 4.90 -29.31
C VAL A 231 2.78 5.52 -29.19
N SER A 232 1.71 4.77 -29.52
CA SER A 232 0.33 5.25 -29.44
C SER A 232 -0.07 5.60 -28.01
N ALA A 233 0.26 4.76 -27.03
CA ALA A 233 -0.02 5.01 -25.62
C ALA A 233 0.74 6.21 -25.06
N ARG A 234 2.02 6.36 -25.41
CA ARG A 234 2.85 7.49 -25.02
C ARG A 234 2.29 8.80 -25.58
N ASP A 235 1.98 8.83 -26.88
CA ASP A 235 1.47 10.02 -27.53
C ASP A 235 0.09 10.41 -26.96
N ALA A 236 -0.81 9.45 -26.72
CA ALA A 236 -2.09 9.68 -26.04
C ALA A 236 -1.93 10.19 -24.60
N SER A 237 -0.96 9.63 -23.85
CA SER A 237 -0.65 10.09 -22.48
C SER A 237 -0.15 11.54 -22.47
N GLU A 238 0.71 11.92 -23.41
CA GLU A 238 1.19 13.30 -23.53
C GLU A 238 0.07 14.26 -23.99
N GLU A 239 -0.78 13.86 -24.93
CA GLU A 239 -1.95 14.65 -25.35
C GLU A 239 -2.94 14.84 -24.20
N PHE A 240 -3.16 13.80 -23.37
CA PHE A 240 -4.00 13.90 -22.18
C PHE A 240 -3.37 14.82 -21.14
N ARG A 241 -2.07 14.72 -20.88
CA ARG A 241 -1.33 15.62 -20.00
C ARG A 241 -1.45 17.08 -20.42
N LEU A 242 -1.26 17.37 -21.72
CA LEU A 242 -1.40 18.74 -22.25
C LEU A 242 -2.83 19.28 -22.11
N TRP A 243 -3.83 18.42 -22.26
CA TRP A 243 -5.21 18.80 -21.98
C TRP A 243 -5.40 19.12 -20.49
N LEU A 244 -4.88 18.30 -19.56
CA LEU A 244 -4.94 18.60 -18.13
C LEU A 244 -4.28 19.95 -17.81
N GLU A 245 -3.09 20.21 -18.35
CA GLU A 245 -2.37 21.47 -18.18
C GLU A 245 -3.19 22.66 -18.68
N SER A 246 -3.90 22.52 -19.80
CA SER A 246 -4.74 23.58 -20.36
C SER A 246 -5.99 23.88 -19.53
N GLU A 247 -6.60 22.87 -18.91
CA GLU A 247 -7.82 22.98 -18.12
C GLU A 247 -7.57 23.34 -16.64
N ALA A 248 -6.40 22.97 -16.09
CA ALA A 248 -6.05 23.15 -14.68
C ALA A 248 -6.32 24.56 -14.14
N PRO A 249 -6.04 25.68 -14.87
CA PRO A 249 -6.33 27.03 -14.39
C PRO A 249 -7.82 27.32 -14.13
N SER A 250 -8.72 26.52 -14.70
CA SER A 250 -10.17 26.63 -14.49
C SER A 250 -10.65 25.88 -13.24
N LYS A 251 -9.83 24.98 -12.68
CA LYS A 251 -10.18 24.10 -11.57
C LYS A 251 -9.86 24.81 -10.26
N THR A 252 -10.88 25.10 -9.48
CA THR A 252 -10.78 25.91 -8.25
C THR A 252 -11.48 25.29 -7.03
N GLY A 253 -12.04 24.10 -7.21
CA GLY A 253 -12.77 23.42 -6.14
C GLY A 253 -11.84 22.63 -5.22
N PRO A 254 -12.37 22.24 -4.05
CA PRO A 254 -11.61 21.51 -3.05
C PRO A 254 -11.25 20.09 -3.53
N SER A 255 -10.05 19.64 -3.20
CA SER A 255 -9.57 18.31 -3.52
C SER A 255 -9.75 17.32 -2.37
N GLY A 256 -9.74 17.78 -1.13
CA GLY A 256 -9.95 16.95 0.05
C GLY A 256 -11.38 16.40 0.14
N VAL A 257 -11.54 15.32 0.90
CA VAL A 257 -12.84 14.64 1.10
C VAL A 257 -13.67 15.28 2.23
N GLY A 258 -13.13 16.22 3.00
CA GLY A 258 -13.75 16.81 4.18
C GLY A 258 -13.54 15.97 5.46
N LYS A 259 -13.59 16.63 6.63
CA LYS A 259 -13.26 16.04 7.93
C LYS A 259 -14.17 14.86 8.31
N ASP A 260 -15.48 15.03 8.12
CA ASP A 260 -16.46 14.00 8.49
C ASP A 260 -16.30 12.75 7.61
N ASN A 261 -16.12 12.95 6.32
CA ASN A 261 -15.88 11.85 5.38
C ASN A 261 -14.53 11.15 5.64
N TYR A 262 -13.49 11.92 5.95
CA TYR A 262 -12.19 11.38 6.34
C TYR A 262 -12.30 10.50 7.59
N THR A 263 -12.99 11.00 8.63
CA THR A 263 -13.26 10.23 9.85
C THR A 263 -14.04 8.95 9.56
N TRP A 264 -15.11 9.07 8.74
CA TRP A 264 -15.91 7.90 8.37
C TRP A 264 -15.06 6.84 7.65
N TYR A 265 -14.22 7.26 6.71
CA TYR A 265 -13.35 6.38 5.94
C TYR A 265 -12.36 5.64 6.85
N LEU A 266 -11.67 6.37 7.72
CA LEU A 266 -10.76 5.74 8.68
C LEU A 266 -11.46 4.70 9.55
N GLN A 267 -12.63 5.04 10.08
CA GLN A 267 -13.33 4.16 11.01
C GLN A 267 -14.01 2.95 10.35
N ASN A 268 -14.51 3.09 9.14
CA ASN A 268 -15.31 2.05 8.48
C ASN A 268 -14.55 1.26 7.40
N VAL A 269 -13.45 1.80 6.88
CA VAL A 269 -12.63 1.16 5.85
C VAL A 269 -11.29 0.71 6.44
N HIS A 270 -10.51 1.62 7.01
CA HIS A 270 -9.20 1.30 7.60
C HIS A 270 -9.28 0.73 9.03
N LEU A 271 -10.45 0.76 9.65
CA LEU A 271 -10.69 0.31 11.04
C LEU A 271 -9.77 0.99 12.06
N VAL A 272 -9.49 2.27 11.83
CA VAL A 272 -8.72 3.15 12.71
C VAL A 272 -9.69 3.97 13.54
N PRO A 273 -9.63 3.92 14.90
CA PRO A 273 -10.68 4.48 15.75
C PRO A 273 -10.70 6.01 15.88
N TYR A 274 -9.67 6.69 15.37
CA TYR A 274 -9.49 8.12 15.58
C TYR A 274 -10.23 8.98 14.55
N SER A 275 -10.88 10.06 15.02
CA SER A 275 -11.44 11.12 14.17
C SER A 275 -10.34 11.98 13.53
N TRP A 276 -10.70 12.81 12.55
CA TRP A 276 -9.78 13.77 11.94
C TRP A 276 -9.12 14.69 13.01
N GLU A 277 -9.88 15.19 13.98
CA GLU A 277 -9.39 16.05 15.05
C GLU A 277 -8.45 15.33 16.00
N GLU A 278 -8.75 14.08 16.32
CA GLU A 278 -7.87 13.23 17.13
C GLU A 278 -6.58 12.94 16.41
N GLN A 279 -6.63 12.64 15.10
CA GLN A 279 -5.45 12.48 14.24
C GLN A 279 -4.56 13.74 14.25
N VAL A 280 -5.15 14.94 14.10
CA VAL A 280 -4.41 16.20 14.21
C VAL A 280 -3.70 16.33 15.57
N THR A 281 -4.37 15.93 16.64
CA THR A 281 -3.79 15.97 17.99
C THR A 281 -2.64 14.99 18.14
N LEU A 282 -2.79 13.76 17.65
CA LEU A 282 -1.75 12.74 17.68
C LEU A 282 -0.52 13.16 16.85
N MET A 283 -0.73 13.63 15.61
CA MET A 283 0.36 14.08 14.75
C MET A 283 1.15 15.25 15.38
N ARG A 284 0.46 16.24 15.94
CA ARG A 284 1.11 17.36 16.66
C ARG A 284 1.92 16.87 17.86
N ARG A 285 1.38 15.91 18.59
CA ARG A 285 2.07 15.31 19.75
C ARG A 285 3.34 14.59 19.32
N GLU A 286 3.27 13.75 18.28
CA GLU A 286 4.42 13.00 17.78
C GLU A 286 5.47 13.90 17.12
N LEU A 287 5.05 14.92 16.38
CA LEU A 287 5.97 15.92 15.82
C LEU A 287 6.76 16.63 16.94
N ALA A 288 6.07 17.07 17.98
CA ALA A 288 6.71 17.72 19.13
C ALA A 288 7.66 16.75 19.87
N ARG A 289 7.26 15.47 20.02
CA ARG A 289 8.09 14.43 20.65
C ARG A 289 9.35 14.17 19.82
N ALA A 290 9.21 14.02 18.52
CA ALA A 290 10.34 13.77 17.61
C ALA A 290 11.36 14.93 17.67
N HIS A 291 10.91 16.19 17.58
CA HIS A 291 11.79 17.35 17.72
C HIS A 291 12.48 17.42 19.08
N ALA A 292 11.76 17.17 20.18
CA ALA A 292 12.34 17.18 21.50
C ALA A 292 13.40 16.08 21.67
N SER A 293 13.09 14.85 21.23
CA SER A 293 14.01 13.72 21.29
C SER A 293 15.25 13.95 20.44
N LEU A 294 15.07 14.49 19.22
CA LEU A 294 16.20 14.88 18.36
C LEU A 294 17.15 15.86 19.08
N ARG A 295 16.62 16.91 19.70
CA ARG A 295 17.44 17.90 20.42
C ARG A 295 18.19 17.28 21.60
N LEU A 296 17.61 16.31 22.29
CA LEU A 296 18.26 15.59 23.38
C LEU A 296 19.40 14.69 22.86
N GLU A 297 19.18 13.96 21.77
CA GLU A 297 20.24 13.14 21.14
C GLU A 297 21.36 14.03 20.56
N GLU A 298 21.04 15.11 19.86
CA GLU A 298 22.04 16.07 19.36
C GLU A 298 22.90 16.65 20.50
N ASN A 299 22.27 17.01 21.62
CA ASN A 299 23.00 17.51 22.80
C ASN A 299 23.90 16.41 23.40
N ARG A 300 23.41 15.16 23.48
CA ARG A 300 24.19 14.00 23.94
C ARG A 300 25.41 13.78 23.05
N ASN A 301 25.22 13.86 21.75
CA ASN A 301 26.22 13.56 20.73
C ASN A 301 27.07 14.75 20.30
N ARG A 302 26.89 15.97 20.88
CA ARG A 302 27.53 17.22 20.45
C ARG A 302 29.05 17.18 20.33
N HIS A 303 29.68 16.20 20.98
CA HIS A 303 31.12 16.00 20.96
C HIS A 303 31.60 14.98 19.92
N LEU A 304 30.67 14.29 19.26
CA LEU A 304 30.94 13.34 18.19
C LEU A 304 30.93 14.04 16.83
N PRO A 305 31.73 13.59 15.86
CA PRO A 305 31.63 14.10 14.49
C PRO A 305 30.25 13.86 13.90
N GLU A 306 29.86 14.72 12.94
CA GLU A 306 28.65 14.50 12.14
C GLU A 306 28.80 13.27 11.26
N LEU A 307 27.66 12.66 10.87
CA LEU A 307 27.64 11.56 9.91
C LEU A 307 28.01 12.10 8.52
N GLU A 308 29.08 11.57 7.96
CA GLU A 308 29.53 11.92 6.61
C GLU A 308 28.67 11.19 5.56
N ARG A 309 28.44 11.87 4.43
CA ARG A 309 27.76 11.27 3.29
C ARG A 309 28.64 10.24 2.60
N ILE A 310 28.07 9.11 2.22
CA ILE A 310 28.72 8.16 1.33
C ILE A 310 28.97 8.84 -0.03
N ALA A 311 30.22 8.80 -0.50
CA ALA A 311 30.66 9.60 -1.62
C ALA A 311 30.96 8.78 -2.89
N SER A 312 30.99 7.44 -2.83
CA SER A 312 31.27 6.60 -4.00
C SER A 312 30.32 5.42 -4.13
N PRO A 313 30.11 4.91 -5.36
CA PRO A 313 29.30 3.71 -5.61
C PRO A 313 29.80 2.48 -4.83
N GLU A 314 31.12 2.26 -4.81
CA GLU A 314 31.72 1.09 -4.15
C GLU A 314 31.51 1.13 -2.63
N GLU A 315 31.61 2.31 -2.02
CA GLU A 315 31.34 2.50 -0.60
C GLU A 315 29.86 2.31 -0.30
N PHE A 316 28.97 2.82 -1.16
CA PHE A 316 27.53 2.67 -1.03
C PHE A 316 27.13 1.21 -1.05
N ASP A 317 27.52 0.47 -2.09
CA ASP A 317 27.20 -0.95 -2.23
C ASP A 317 27.75 -1.78 -1.06
N ARG A 318 28.97 -1.48 -0.63
CA ARG A 318 29.60 -2.14 0.51
C ARG A 318 28.81 -1.92 1.81
N ARG A 319 28.40 -0.67 2.08
CA ARG A 319 27.69 -0.32 3.31
C ARG A 319 26.26 -0.87 3.30
N LEU A 320 25.54 -0.78 2.18
CA LEU A 320 24.20 -1.37 2.07
C LEU A 320 24.21 -2.88 2.30
N ASN A 321 25.17 -3.61 1.69
CA ASN A 321 25.28 -5.05 1.90
C ASN A 321 25.69 -5.41 3.34
N ALA A 322 26.57 -4.62 3.95
CA ALA A 322 26.96 -4.79 5.35
C ALA A 322 25.76 -4.53 6.30
N SER A 323 24.93 -3.51 5.99
CA SER A 323 23.73 -3.16 6.74
C SER A 323 22.70 -4.30 6.74
N VAL A 324 22.42 -4.95 5.58
CA VAL A 324 21.55 -6.14 5.58
C VAL A 324 22.10 -7.24 6.48
N THR A 325 23.40 -7.53 6.40
CA THR A 325 24.02 -8.56 7.22
C THR A 325 23.96 -8.24 8.73
N ALA A 326 24.16 -6.97 9.08
CA ALA A 326 24.09 -6.50 10.47
C ALA A 326 22.64 -6.57 10.99
N TYR A 327 21.67 -6.16 10.17
CA TYR A 327 20.27 -6.20 10.51
C TYR A 327 19.75 -7.62 10.73
N MET A 328 20.02 -8.54 9.81
CA MET A 328 19.64 -9.96 9.97
C MET A 328 20.29 -10.61 11.20
N ARG A 329 21.53 -10.22 11.52
CA ARG A 329 22.19 -10.66 12.75
C ARG A 329 21.50 -10.08 13.98
N PHE A 330 21.16 -8.79 13.99
CA PHE A 330 20.45 -8.13 15.08
C PHE A 330 19.09 -8.81 15.34
N LEU A 331 18.28 -9.03 14.31
CA LEU A 331 16.98 -9.71 14.45
C LEU A 331 17.11 -11.08 15.13
N LYS A 332 18.19 -11.80 14.82
CA LYS A 332 18.46 -13.12 15.37
C LYS A 332 19.04 -13.07 16.79
N ASP A 333 20.10 -12.25 17.00
CA ASP A 333 20.89 -12.27 18.25
C ASP A 333 20.10 -11.63 19.41
N GLU A 334 19.23 -10.66 19.11
CA GLU A 334 18.32 -10.03 20.08
C GLU A 334 16.94 -10.74 20.16
N GLU A 335 16.80 -11.90 19.52
CA GLU A 335 15.56 -12.70 19.52
C GLU A 335 14.34 -11.83 19.22
N VAL A 336 14.41 -11.03 18.11
CA VAL A 336 13.35 -10.09 17.74
C VAL A 336 12.18 -10.82 17.09
N GLN A 337 12.47 -11.75 16.18
CA GLN A 337 11.49 -12.56 15.45
C GLN A 337 12.14 -13.84 14.92
N THR A 338 11.34 -14.83 14.58
CA THR A 338 11.81 -16.03 13.87
C THR A 338 12.40 -15.65 12.51
N ILE A 339 13.62 -16.17 12.23
CA ILE A 339 14.35 -15.85 11.00
C ILE A 339 14.11 -16.91 9.94
N GLU A 340 13.53 -16.47 8.83
CA GLU A 340 13.27 -17.29 7.67
C GLU A 340 14.31 -17.10 6.56
N ARG A 341 14.55 -18.15 5.76
CA ARG A 341 15.59 -18.18 4.72
C ARG A 341 15.40 -17.14 3.60
N TRP A 342 14.17 -16.68 3.38
CA TRP A 342 13.83 -15.73 2.33
C TRP A 342 13.99 -14.26 2.75
N MET A 343 14.16 -13.93 4.03
CA MET A 343 14.25 -12.56 4.53
C MET A 343 15.51 -11.83 4.02
N ASP A 344 16.70 -12.43 4.15
CA ASP A 344 17.96 -11.82 3.67
C ASP A 344 17.94 -11.58 2.14
N PRO A 345 17.55 -12.55 1.29
CA PRO A 345 17.40 -12.31 -0.15
C PRO A 345 16.41 -11.19 -0.49
N ALA A 346 15.26 -11.10 0.20
CA ALA A 346 14.27 -10.05 -0.03
C ALA A 346 14.85 -8.65 0.21
N LEU A 347 15.56 -8.45 1.32
CA LEU A 347 16.20 -7.17 1.61
C LEU A 347 17.31 -6.81 0.63
N ARG A 348 18.09 -7.79 0.14
CA ARG A 348 19.16 -7.53 -0.83
C ARG A 348 18.64 -7.20 -2.21
N ALA A 349 17.51 -7.76 -2.61
CA ALA A 349 16.89 -7.51 -3.91
C ALA A 349 16.50 -6.04 -4.10
N VAL A 350 16.20 -5.34 -3.00
CA VAL A 350 15.73 -3.94 -3.01
C VAL A 350 16.80 -2.92 -2.59
N ASN A 351 18.05 -3.34 -2.48
CA ASN A 351 19.15 -2.40 -2.31
C ASN A 351 19.22 -1.49 -3.55
N GLY A 352 19.00 -0.19 -3.36
CA GLY A 352 19.08 0.80 -4.41
C GLY A 352 20.49 0.95 -5.00
N SER A 353 20.60 1.71 -6.08
CA SER A 353 21.88 2.07 -6.70
C SER A 353 22.35 3.45 -6.26
N PHE A 354 23.69 3.66 -6.33
CA PHE A 354 24.28 4.97 -6.00
C PHE A 354 23.82 6.05 -6.98
N SER A 355 23.33 7.16 -6.45
CA SER A 355 23.04 8.38 -7.20
C SER A 355 23.99 9.50 -6.78
N PRO A 356 24.83 10.03 -7.67
CA PRO A 356 25.71 11.15 -7.36
C PRO A 356 24.90 12.42 -7.06
N ALA A 357 25.43 13.27 -6.18
CA ALA A 357 24.88 14.60 -5.92
C ALA A 357 26.03 15.59 -5.70
N GLU A 358 25.79 16.86 -6.01
CA GLU A 358 26.73 17.93 -5.69
C GLU A 358 26.89 18.06 -4.16
N PRO A 359 28.04 18.58 -3.67
CA PRO A 359 28.32 18.64 -2.24
C PRO A 359 27.26 19.36 -1.41
N ASP A 360 26.65 20.41 -1.95
CA ASP A 360 25.65 21.26 -1.28
C ASP A 360 24.19 20.88 -1.67
N GLU A 361 24.02 19.90 -2.55
CA GLU A 361 22.70 19.42 -2.95
C GLU A 361 22.12 18.51 -1.87
N VAL A 362 20.86 18.77 -1.49
CA VAL A 362 20.05 17.87 -0.67
C VAL A 362 19.35 16.89 -1.62
N ARG A 363 19.68 15.61 -1.47
CA ARG A 363 19.00 14.54 -2.22
C ARG A 363 17.55 14.42 -1.76
N ASN A 364 16.82 13.52 -2.38
CA ASN A 364 15.61 13.00 -1.80
C ASN A 364 15.84 12.67 -0.31
N PHE A 365 14.86 13.00 0.54
CA PHE A 365 14.95 12.87 2.00
C PHE A 365 15.45 11.48 2.45
N PHE A 366 14.87 10.41 1.92
CA PHE A 366 15.25 9.04 2.29
C PHE A 366 16.66 8.68 1.84
N SER A 367 17.09 9.23 0.70
CA SER A 367 18.48 9.12 0.25
C SER A 367 19.43 9.82 1.21
N GLU A 368 19.07 11.02 1.74
CA GLU A 368 19.90 11.71 2.74
C GLU A 368 20.12 10.86 4.00
N VAL A 369 19.10 10.13 4.45
CA VAL A 369 19.22 9.18 5.57
C VAL A 369 20.13 8.02 5.20
N SER A 370 19.84 7.30 4.12
CA SER A 370 20.57 6.09 3.69
C SER A 370 22.04 6.37 3.34
N TYR A 371 22.34 7.56 2.79
CA TYR A 371 23.71 7.96 2.45
C TYR A 371 24.53 8.44 3.65
N ARG A 372 23.90 8.69 4.79
CA ARG A 372 24.61 8.97 6.05
C ARG A 372 24.82 7.70 6.86
N ASP A 373 23.75 6.92 7.05
CA ASP A 373 23.85 5.62 7.68
C ASP A 373 22.70 4.70 7.24
N PRO A 374 22.99 3.69 6.40
CA PRO A 374 21.98 2.71 5.98
C PRO A 374 21.35 1.94 7.13
N ASP A 375 22.05 1.73 8.25
CA ASP A 375 21.55 0.98 9.39
C ASP A 375 20.33 1.65 10.04
N ALA A 376 20.26 2.99 10.01
CA ALA A 376 19.12 3.73 10.56
C ALA A 376 17.86 3.59 9.73
N PHE A 377 17.99 3.38 8.41
CA PHE A 377 16.85 3.20 7.50
C PHE A 377 16.47 1.73 7.30
N ARG A 378 17.35 0.80 7.67
CA ARG A 378 17.13 -0.63 7.45
C ARG A 378 15.86 -1.19 8.09
N PRO A 379 15.43 -0.79 9.30
CA PRO A 379 14.16 -1.26 9.87
C PRO A 379 12.95 -0.93 9.00
N HIS A 380 12.92 0.24 8.34
CA HIS A 380 11.85 0.60 7.42
C HIS A 380 11.68 -0.38 6.26
N MET A 381 12.77 -0.99 5.81
CA MET A 381 12.74 -2.01 4.75
C MET A 381 12.06 -3.33 5.17
N HIS A 382 11.46 -3.39 6.38
CA HIS A 382 10.66 -4.52 6.85
C HIS A 382 9.45 -4.80 5.94
N HIS A 383 8.94 -3.81 5.24
CA HIS A 383 7.95 -3.97 4.18
C HIS A 383 8.29 -5.12 3.21
N TRP A 384 9.54 -5.17 2.75
CA TRP A 384 10.00 -6.20 1.81
C TRP A 384 10.09 -7.60 2.42
N ILE A 385 10.31 -7.68 3.73
CA ILE A 385 10.20 -8.94 4.46
C ILE A 385 8.73 -9.40 4.48
N GLU A 386 7.78 -8.50 4.70
CA GLU A 386 6.36 -8.83 4.70
C GLU A 386 5.86 -9.24 3.32
N LEU A 387 6.24 -8.52 2.26
CA LEU A 387 5.90 -8.91 0.88
C LEU A 387 6.48 -10.29 0.52
N ALA A 388 7.70 -10.58 0.96
CA ALA A 388 8.29 -11.90 0.78
C ALA A 388 7.54 -12.96 1.59
N ARG A 389 7.10 -12.67 2.84
CA ARG A 389 6.25 -13.57 3.63
C ARG A 389 4.95 -13.90 2.90
N MET A 390 4.25 -12.90 2.37
CA MET A 390 3.00 -13.12 1.62
C MET A 390 3.18 -14.05 0.41
N ARG A 391 4.36 -14.04 -0.21
CA ARG A 391 4.69 -14.92 -1.36
C ARG A 391 5.15 -16.32 -0.95
N GLU A 392 5.99 -16.41 0.07
CA GLU A 392 6.69 -17.64 0.46
C GLU A 392 5.93 -18.46 1.51
N ASP A 393 5.16 -17.80 2.37
CA ASP A 393 4.38 -18.38 3.46
C ASP A 393 3.03 -17.66 3.61
N PRO A 394 2.14 -17.77 2.59
CA PRO A 394 0.86 -17.06 2.58
C PRO A 394 -0.05 -17.55 3.71
N HIS A 395 -0.85 -16.63 4.26
CA HIS A 395 -1.78 -16.92 5.33
C HIS A 395 -2.79 -18.02 4.94
N ALA A 396 -3.19 -18.86 5.91
CA ALA A 396 -4.08 -20.00 5.66
C ALA A 396 -5.51 -19.60 5.20
N SER A 397 -6.00 -18.41 5.62
CA SER A 397 -7.26 -17.85 5.10
C SER A 397 -7.01 -17.26 3.71
N PRO A 398 -7.78 -17.67 2.66
CA PRO A 398 -7.66 -17.09 1.32
C PRO A 398 -7.95 -15.58 1.30
N ILE A 399 -8.80 -15.09 2.22
CA ILE A 399 -9.15 -13.68 2.34
C ILE A 399 -7.93 -12.87 2.76
N ARG A 400 -7.11 -13.36 3.71
CA ARG A 400 -5.90 -12.68 4.19
C ARG A 400 -4.67 -12.94 3.32
N ALA A 401 -4.64 -14.06 2.59
CA ALA A 401 -3.58 -14.37 1.64
C ALA A 401 -3.63 -13.47 0.39
N THR A 402 -4.79 -12.86 0.12
CA THR A 402 -4.99 -11.93 -0.98
C THR A 402 -4.82 -10.50 -0.46
N PRO A 403 -4.05 -9.61 -1.15
CA PRO A 403 -3.96 -8.20 -0.77
C PRO A 403 -5.35 -7.57 -0.66
N SER A 404 -5.60 -6.88 0.46
CA SER A 404 -6.88 -6.22 0.68
C SER A 404 -7.05 -5.01 -0.24
N LEU A 405 -8.27 -4.79 -0.75
CA LEU A 405 -8.62 -3.60 -1.53
C LEU A 405 -8.61 -2.33 -0.66
N TYR A 406 -8.59 -1.17 -1.33
CA TYR A 406 -8.64 0.16 -0.69
C TYR A 406 -7.51 0.41 0.31
N ASN A 407 -6.42 -0.37 0.21
CA ASN A 407 -5.22 -0.27 1.05
C ASN A 407 -5.55 -0.20 2.56
N ILE A 408 -6.57 -0.96 2.99
CA ILE A 408 -7.06 -0.96 4.38
C ILE A 408 -5.99 -1.41 5.39
N PHE A 409 -4.89 -1.97 4.90
CA PHE A 409 -3.71 -2.39 5.66
C PHE A 409 -2.71 -1.25 5.97
N ASP A 410 -2.89 -0.04 5.43
CA ASP A 410 -1.88 1.03 5.51
C ASP A 410 -1.35 1.27 6.93
N ALA A 411 -2.24 1.42 7.92
CA ALA A 411 -1.82 1.65 9.30
C ALA A 411 -1.01 0.47 9.87
N ARG A 412 -1.25 -0.76 9.39
CA ARG A 412 -0.49 -1.95 9.78
C ARG A 412 0.89 -1.95 9.10
N SER A 413 0.95 -1.71 7.81
CA SER A 413 2.16 -1.81 6.99
C SER A 413 3.12 -0.65 7.28
N GLU A 414 2.67 0.59 7.07
CA GLU A 414 3.46 1.79 7.30
C GLU A 414 3.73 2.05 8.79
N GLY A 415 2.74 1.71 9.62
CA GLY A 415 2.88 1.81 11.07
C GLY A 415 3.94 0.86 11.63
N LEU A 416 4.02 -0.37 11.13
CA LEU A 416 5.10 -1.29 11.48
C LEU A 416 6.45 -0.73 11.07
N ALA A 417 6.63 -0.39 9.78
CA ALA A 417 7.89 0.10 9.26
C ALA A 417 8.40 1.34 10.03
N THR A 418 7.49 2.23 10.41
CA THR A 418 7.81 3.40 11.23
C THR A 418 8.08 3.04 12.70
N GLY A 419 7.29 2.14 13.26
CA GLY A 419 7.39 1.73 14.67
C GLY A 419 8.68 0.99 14.96
N VAL A 420 9.08 0.07 14.09
CA VAL A 420 10.31 -0.72 14.29
C VAL A 420 11.59 0.12 14.21
N GLU A 421 11.58 1.28 13.56
CA GLU A 421 12.73 2.21 13.58
C GLU A 421 13.06 2.66 15.00
N GLU A 422 12.05 2.99 15.80
CA GLU A 422 12.22 3.39 17.20
C GLU A 422 12.35 2.16 18.13
N MET A 423 11.52 1.13 17.97
CA MET A 423 11.56 -0.08 18.79
C MET A 423 12.92 -0.77 18.71
N PHE A 424 13.46 -0.95 17.49
CA PHE A 424 14.74 -1.62 17.30
C PHE A 424 15.93 -0.75 17.74
N MET A 425 15.79 0.58 17.65
CA MET A 425 16.74 1.48 18.29
C MET A 425 16.78 1.27 19.81
N HIS A 426 15.64 1.02 20.46
CA HIS A 426 15.57 0.70 21.89
C HIS A 426 16.10 -0.69 22.23
N LEU A 427 15.99 -1.65 21.29
CA LEU A 427 16.57 -2.98 21.41
C LEU A 427 18.08 -3.04 21.13
N GLY A 428 18.70 -1.89 20.78
CA GLY A 428 20.16 -1.79 20.63
C GLY A 428 20.70 -1.73 19.19
N LEU A 429 19.84 -1.75 18.15
CA LEU A 429 20.28 -1.76 16.75
C LEU A 429 21.32 -0.65 16.42
N LEU A 430 21.16 0.55 16.97
CA LEU A 430 22.00 1.72 16.70
C LEU A 430 22.97 2.06 17.87
N GLU A 431 23.24 1.11 18.76
CA GLU A 431 24.05 1.36 19.98
C GLU A 431 25.49 1.74 19.65
N SER A 432 26.05 1.11 18.61
CA SER A 432 27.43 1.39 18.13
C SER A 432 27.56 2.72 17.35
N SER A 433 26.45 3.34 16.93
CA SER A 433 26.40 4.56 16.13
C SER A 433 25.43 5.58 16.75
N PRO A 434 25.83 6.26 17.85
CA PRO A 434 24.92 7.17 18.56
C PRO A 434 24.36 8.31 17.70
N ARG A 435 25.10 8.80 16.68
CA ARG A 435 24.60 9.80 15.73
C ARG A 435 23.46 9.28 14.85
N SER A 436 23.41 7.97 14.59
CA SER A 436 22.36 7.35 13.77
C SER A 436 21.00 7.33 14.48
N ARG A 437 20.99 7.38 15.81
CA ARG A 437 19.76 7.56 16.61
C ARG A 437 19.06 8.90 16.31
N GLU A 438 19.82 9.92 15.92
CA GLU A 438 19.24 11.21 15.49
C GLU A 438 18.41 11.06 14.21
N LEU A 439 18.80 10.12 13.31
CA LEU A 439 18.09 9.85 12.05
C LEU A 439 16.68 9.31 12.31
N THR A 440 16.51 8.42 13.28
CA THR A 440 15.18 7.91 13.68
C THR A 440 14.23 9.06 14.04
N TRP A 441 14.69 10.02 14.83
CA TRP A 441 13.87 11.17 15.21
C TRP A 441 13.62 12.16 14.07
N ILE A 442 14.57 12.31 13.15
CA ILE A 442 14.39 13.11 11.94
C ILE A 442 13.34 12.49 11.03
N MET A 443 13.36 11.17 10.84
CA MET A 443 12.37 10.43 10.03
C MET A 443 10.97 10.54 10.65
N LEU A 444 10.84 10.36 11.96
CA LEU A 444 9.55 10.50 12.64
C LEU A 444 9.00 11.93 12.53
N ALA A 445 9.85 12.95 12.68
CA ALA A 445 9.44 14.35 12.53
C ALA A 445 8.93 14.64 11.11
N GLN A 446 9.65 14.17 10.09
CA GLN A 446 9.25 14.33 8.69
C GLN A 446 7.91 13.66 8.40
N ARG A 447 7.68 12.42 8.88
CA ARG A 447 6.39 11.73 8.71
C ARG A 447 5.24 12.45 9.40
N ALA A 448 5.42 12.88 10.63
CA ALA A 448 4.40 13.63 11.36
C ALA A 448 4.08 14.99 10.71
N ALA A 449 5.08 15.69 10.17
CA ALA A 449 4.90 16.94 9.45
C ALA A 449 4.09 16.75 8.16
N ARG A 450 4.44 15.74 7.35
CA ARG A 450 3.70 15.38 6.13
C ARG A 450 2.26 14.97 6.43
N ALA A 451 2.07 14.15 7.47
CA ALA A 451 0.75 13.70 7.89
C ALA A 451 -0.17 14.86 8.29
N LEU A 452 0.36 15.83 9.05
CA LEU A 452 -0.38 17.06 9.37
C LEU A 452 -0.78 17.83 8.12
N SER A 453 0.14 17.97 7.16
CA SER A 453 -0.13 18.63 5.87
C SER A 453 -1.26 17.92 5.11
N GLY A 454 -1.21 16.58 5.01
CA GLY A 454 -2.24 15.78 4.37
C GLY A 454 -3.61 15.88 5.08
N LEU A 455 -3.64 15.92 6.42
CA LEU A 455 -4.87 16.16 7.18
C LEU A 455 -5.49 17.52 6.86
N MET A 456 -4.67 18.59 6.79
CA MET A 456 -5.15 19.93 6.45
C MET A 456 -5.68 19.99 5.01
N LEU A 457 -5.04 19.30 4.05
CA LEU A 457 -5.54 19.15 2.68
C LEU A 457 -6.91 18.46 2.67
N HIS A 458 -7.07 17.33 3.37
CA HIS A 458 -8.35 16.63 3.44
C HIS A 458 -9.43 17.43 4.16
N GLY A 459 -9.05 18.22 5.17
CA GLY A 459 -9.94 19.16 5.84
C GLY A 459 -10.32 20.37 4.99
N ASN A 460 -9.72 20.55 3.82
CA ASN A 460 -9.79 21.74 2.97
C ASN A 460 -9.41 23.02 3.73
N GLU A 461 -8.42 22.90 4.64
CA GLU A 461 -7.83 24.02 5.40
C GLU A 461 -6.51 24.51 4.79
N PHE A 462 -5.81 23.65 4.04
CA PHE A 462 -4.64 23.99 3.24
C PHE A 462 -4.91 23.77 1.76
N GLU A 463 -4.28 24.60 0.95
CA GLU A 463 -4.00 24.32 -0.46
C GLU A 463 -2.66 23.57 -0.58
N MET A 464 -2.37 23.01 -1.74
CA MET A 464 -1.15 22.21 -1.98
C MET A 464 0.13 22.95 -1.61
N GLU A 465 0.24 24.24 -1.96
CA GLU A 465 1.43 25.04 -1.66
C GLU A 465 1.65 25.23 -0.15
N GLU A 466 0.57 25.39 0.61
CA GLU A 466 0.65 25.50 2.08
C GLU A 466 1.04 24.17 2.71
N ALA A 467 0.52 23.05 2.19
CA ALA A 467 0.86 21.71 2.67
C ALA A 467 2.33 21.38 2.42
N VAL A 468 2.85 21.68 1.23
CA VAL A 468 4.26 21.50 0.88
C VAL A 468 5.15 22.37 1.77
N ALA A 469 4.82 23.65 1.91
CA ALA A 469 5.59 24.58 2.75
C ALA A 469 5.62 24.12 4.22
N HIS A 470 4.50 23.69 4.77
CA HIS A 470 4.41 23.18 6.13
C HIS A 470 5.25 21.90 6.32
N ALA A 471 5.17 20.93 5.42
CA ALA A 471 5.95 19.71 5.50
C ALA A 471 7.47 20.01 5.48
N MET A 472 7.91 20.94 4.62
CA MET A 472 9.31 21.37 4.54
C MET A 472 9.78 22.11 5.79
N GLU A 473 8.97 23.05 6.31
CA GLU A 473 9.30 23.86 7.49
C GLU A 473 9.55 22.99 8.73
N TRP A 474 8.72 21.97 8.93
CA TRP A 474 8.77 21.13 10.13
C TRP A 474 9.67 19.88 9.99
N THR A 475 10.24 19.64 8.81
CA THR A 475 11.27 18.60 8.64
C THR A 475 12.63 19.11 9.09
N PRO A 476 13.30 18.43 10.05
CA PRO A 476 14.56 18.89 10.59
C PRO A 476 15.68 19.01 9.52
N ARG A 477 16.65 19.89 9.79
CA ARG A 477 17.89 20.08 8.99
C ARG A 477 17.66 20.55 7.55
N GLY A 478 16.42 20.90 7.15
CA GLY A 478 16.11 21.28 5.79
C GLY A 478 16.32 20.13 4.77
N TRP A 479 16.20 18.88 5.21
CA TRP A 479 16.40 17.73 4.34
C TRP A 479 15.19 17.40 3.46
N LEU A 480 14.05 17.97 3.73
CA LEU A 480 12.92 17.94 2.81
C LEU A 480 12.88 19.27 2.05
N THR A 481 13.21 19.23 0.78
CA THR A 481 13.27 20.41 -0.10
C THR A 481 12.07 20.39 -1.06
N GLU A 482 11.71 21.58 -1.58
CA GLU A 482 10.73 21.65 -2.63
C GLU A 482 11.14 20.80 -3.83
N GLY A 483 10.20 19.98 -4.35
CA GLY A 483 10.47 19.10 -5.48
C GLY A 483 9.48 17.97 -5.62
N ALA A 484 9.86 17.01 -6.46
CA ALA A 484 8.99 15.90 -6.84
C ALA A 484 8.56 15.03 -5.65
N LEU A 485 9.44 14.83 -4.64
CA LEU A 485 9.12 14.00 -3.49
C LEU A 485 7.97 14.58 -2.67
N VAL A 486 8.16 15.77 -2.07
CA VAL A 486 7.15 16.34 -1.14
C VAL A 486 5.81 16.58 -1.83
N ARG A 487 5.81 17.07 -3.08
CA ARG A 487 4.57 17.23 -3.86
C ARG A 487 3.94 15.88 -4.18
N GLY A 488 4.75 14.91 -4.59
CA GLY A 488 4.30 13.56 -4.89
C GLY A 488 3.59 12.92 -3.71
N GLU A 489 4.19 13.01 -2.53
CA GLU A 489 3.60 12.48 -1.30
C GLU A 489 2.29 13.19 -0.93
N GLN A 490 2.22 14.53 -1.02
CA GLN A 490 0.98 15.25 -0.71
C GLN A 490 -0.14 14.96 -1.72
N HIS A 491 0.19 14.76 -3.01
CA HIS A 491 -0.77 14.31 -4.01
C HIS A 491 -1.27 12.87 -3.71
N LEU A 492 -0.35 11.96 -3.38
CA LEU A 492 -0.69 10.60 -2.98
C LEU A 492 -1.65 10.59 -1.78
N TYR A 493 -1.39 11.43 -0.78
CA TYR A 493 -2.26 11.53 0.40
C TYR A 493 -3.68 12.01 0.04
N LEU A 494 -3.82 12.91 -0.93
CA LEU A 494 -5.14 13.30 -1.43
C LEU A 494 -5.86 12.16 -2.17
N GLN A 495 -5.13 11.34 -2.91
CA GLN A 495 -5.66 10.20 -3.65
C GLN A 495 -6.05 9.04 -2.73
N GLN A 496 -5.33 8.87 -1.61
CA GLN A 496 -5.50 7.78 -0.64
C GLN A 496 -5.70 8.35 0.77
N PRO A 497 -6.95 8.70 1.15
CA PRO A 497 -7.25 9.19 2.50
C PRO A 497 -6.78 8.20 3.56
N GLY A 498 -6.08 8.69 4.58
CA GLY A 498 -5.52 7.85 5.64
C GLY A 498 -4.05 7.48 5.45
N TYR A 499 -3.55 7.43 4.20
CA TYR A 499 -2.16 7.02 3.94
C TYR A 499 -1.14 7.91 4.67
N GLY A 500 -1.23 9.23 4.52
CA GLY A 500 -0.28 10.15 5.17
C GLY A 500 -0.21 10.04 6.70
N THR A 501 -1.31 9.66 7.35
CA THR A 501 -1.36 9.46 8.80
C THR A 501 -1.01 8.04 9.24
N SER A 502 -1.06 7.07 8.35
CA SER A 502 -0.88 5.64 8.65
C SER A 502 0.45 5.34 9.33
N TYR A 503 1.54 5.99 8.91
CA TYR A 503 2.87 5.90 9.51
C TYR A 503 2.89 6.08 11.02
N VAL A 504 2.31 7.19 11.47
CA VAL A 504 2.32 7.59 12.89
C VAL A 504 1.18 6.93 13.64
N THR A 505 0.00 6.87 13.05
CA THR A 505 -1.19 6.25 13.67
C THR A 505 -0.97 4.75 13.87
N GLY A 506 -0.49 4.06 12.86
CA GLY A 506 -0.21 2.63 12.96
C GLY A 506 0.91 2.34 13.96
N LYS A 507 1.98 3.17 13.96
CA LYS A 507 3.02 3.09 15.00
C LYS A 507 2.41 3.15 16.42
N ILE A 508 1.54 4.14 16.67
CA ILE A 508 0.88 4.29 17.98
C ILE A 508 0.04 3.05 18.33
N GLN A 509 -0.79 2.56 17.39
CA GLN A 509 -1.60 1.38 17.60
C GLN A 509 -0.77 0.12 17.87
N ILE A 510 0.38 -0.04 17.20
CA ILE A 510 1.28 -1.19 17.41
C ILE A 510 1.99 -1.08 18.77
N GLU A 511 2.39 0.11 19.19
CA GLU A 511 2.95 0.36 20.54
C GLU A 511 1.94 0.06 21.64
N GLU A 512 0.69 0.45 21.45
CA GLU A 512 -0.43 0.14 22.37
C GLU A 512 -0.66 -1.37 22.43
N LEU A 513 -0.66 -2.05 21.27
CA LEU A 513 -0.80 -3.50 21.20
C LEU A 513 0.37 -4.23 21.88
N LEU A 514 1.61 -3.78 21.68
CA LEU A 514 2.79 -4.34 22.35
C LEU A 514 2.66 -4.24 23.88
N ALA A 515 2.25 -3.07 24.37
CA ALA A 515 2.09 -2.86 25.80
C ALA A 515 0.98 -3.75 26.39
N GLU A 516 -0.16 -3.87 25.70
CA GLU A 516 -1.28 -4.70 26.12
C GLU A 516 -0.92 -6.19 26.12
N TYR A 517 -0.31 -6.68 25.04
CA TYR A 517 0.15 -8.06 24.90
C TYR A 517 1.16 -8.42 25.98
N ALA A 518 2.14 -7.54 26.25
CA ALA A 518 3.13 -7.73 27.31
C ALA A 518 2.48 -7.80 28.70
N LEU A 519 1.44 -7.01 28.96
CA LEU A 519 0.70 -7.08 30.24
C LEU A 519 -0.09 -8.38 30.37
N GLN A 520 -0.65 -8.91 29.29
CA GLN A 520 -1.38 -10.19 29.30
C GLN A 520 -0.46 -11.38 29.47
N GLU A 521 0.67 -11.42 28.76
CA GLU A 521 1.64 -12.50 28.84
C GLU A 521 2.46 -12.50 30.13
N GLY A 522 2.61 -11.36 30.78
CA GLY A 522 3.35 -11.23 32.04
C GLY A 522 4.78 -11.77 31.95
N ASP A 523 5.13 -12.77 32.79
CA ASP A 523 6.48 -13.35 32.82
C ASP A 523 6.82 -14.21 31.56
N ASP A 524 5.82 -14.58 30.76
CA ASP A 524 5.99 -15.33 29.52
C ASP A 524 6.23 -14.45 28.29
N PHE A 525 6.18 -13.12 28.43
CA PHE A 525 6.41 -12.18 27.35
C PHE A 525 7.84 -12.26 26.81
N THR A 526 7.97 -12.37 25.49
CA THR A 526 9.21 -12.09 24.75
C THR A 526 8.90 -11.25 23.51
N VAL A 527 9.89 -10.50 23.03
CA VAL A 527 9.77 -9.68 21.80
C VAL A 527 9.52 -10.59 20.60
N GLU A 528 10.20 -11.73 20.51
CA GLU A 528 10.02 -12.72 19.44
C GLU A 528 8.57 -13.23 19.39
N ARG A 529 7.99 -13.64 20.51
CA ARG A 529 6.59 -14.09 20.55
C ARG A 529 5.60 -13.01 20.12
N PHE A 530 5.88 -11.75 20.46
CA PHE A 530 5.05 -10.64 20.02
C PHE A 530 5.10 -10.48 18.51
N PHE A 531 6.30 -10.36 17.92
CA PHE A 531 6.42 -10.14 16.48
C PHE A 531 5.98 -11.35 15.66
N ASP A 532 6.29 -12.57 16.09
CA ASP A 532 5.82 -13.77 15.41
C ASP A 532 4.28 -13.82 15.37
N ALA A 533 3.60 -13.60 16.51
CA ALA A 533 2.14 -13.56 16.56
C ALA A 533 1.56 -12.39 15.72
N PHE A 534 2.24 -11.24 15.71
CA PHE A 534 1.85 -10.09 14.92
C PHE A 534 1.94 -10.34 13.40
N PHE A 535 2.98 -11.04 12.96
CA PHE A 535 3.16 -11.42 11.55
C PHE A 535 2.24 -12.56 11.13
N ASP A 536 1.97 -13.51 12.02
CA ASP A 536 1.07 -14.64 11.75
C ASP A 536 -0.38 -14.20 11.50
N ALA A 537 -0.81 -13.08 12.07
CA ALA A 537 -2.13 -12.50 11.80
C ALA A 537 -2.31 -12.02 10.35
N GLY A 538 -1.20 -11.81 9.62
CA GLY A 538 -1.20 -11.31 8.25
C GLY A 538 -1.16 -9.78 8.15
N VAL A 539 -1.21 -9.27 6.92
CA VAL A 539 -1.17 -7.82 6.64
C VAL A 539 -2.60 -7.27 6.64
N ILE A 540 -3.15 -7.08 7.83
CA ILE A 540 -4.53 -6.65 8.10
C ILE A 540 -4.57 -5.47 9.08
N PRO A 541 -5.67 -4.68 9.17
CA PRO A 541 -5.77 -3.57 10.10
C PRO A 541 -5.38 -3.92 11.54
N VAL A 542 -4.65 -3.02 12.22
CA VAL A 542 -4.11 -3.26 13.57
C VAL A 542 -5.20 -3.62 14.58
N ALA A 543 -6.41 -3.04 14.46
CA ALA A 543 -7.54 -3.38 15.34
C ALA A 543 -7.95 -4.87 15.23
N LEU A 544 -7.81 -5.47 14.06
CA LEU A 544 -8.08 -6.90 13.83
C LEU A 544 -6.92 -7.77 14.34
N THR A 545 -5.69 -7.37 14.08
CA THR A 545 -4.49 -8.02 14.64
C THR A 545 -4.54 -8.03 16.17
N ARG A 546 -4.89 -6.88 16.78
CA ARG A 546 -5.09 -6.75 18.22
C ARG A 546 -6.11 -7.75 18.75
N TRP A 547 -7.28 -7.83 18.11
CA TRP A 547 -8.32 -8.77 18.51
C TRP A 547 -7.86 -10.23 18.43
N GLU A 548 -7.12 -10.59 17.38
CA GLU A 548 -6.57 -11.95 17.24
C GLU A 548 -5.57 -12.29 18.34
N MET A 549 -4.61 -11.40 18.60
CA MET A 549 -3.54 -11.62 19.56
C MET A 549 -4.01 -11.59 21.02
N THR A 550 -4.86 -10.62 21.36
CA THR A 550 -5.24 -10.36 22.76
C THR A 550 -6.60 -10.94 23.16
N ARG A 551 -7.42 -11.35 22.18
CA ARG A 551 -8.83 -11.73 22.34
C ARG A 551 -9.73 -10.57 22.78
N GLU A 552 -9.20 -9.35 22.85
CA GLU A 552 -9.93 -8.15 23.20
C GLU A 552 -10.41 -7.42 21.95
N ARG A 553 -11.74 -7.34 21.79
CA ARG A 553 -12.36 -6.72 20.61
C ARG A 553 -12.31 -5.21 20.71
N ASP A 554 -11.83 -4.53 19.69
CA ASP A 554 -11.86 -3.07 19.61
C ASP A 554 -13.30 -2.56 19.42
N GLY A 555 -13.63 -1.43 20.07
CA GLY A 555 -14.96 -0.81 19.99
C GLY A 555 -15.33 -0.37 18.57
N ILE A 556 -14.34 -0.08 17.70
CA ILE A 556 -14.55 0.28 16.30
C ILE A 556 -15.20 -0.85 15.48
N LEU A 557 -15.01 -2.10 15.87
CA LEU A 557 -15.55 -3.25 15.18
C LEU A 557 -17.07 -3.44 15.39
N GLY A 558 -17.69 -2.65 16.29
CA GLY A 558 -19.13 -2.69 16.57
C GLY A 558 -19.58 -3.97 17.28
N GLY A 559 -20.66 -3.90 18.10
CA GLY A 559 -21.35 -5.08 18.63
C GLY A 559 -20.85 -5.61 19.98
N GLY A 560 -20.33 -4.77 20.85
CA GLY A 560 -20.05 -5.07 22.25
C GLY A 560 -20.76 -4.09 23.16
N SER A 561 -22.06 -4.27 23.43
CA SER A 561 -22.76 -3.66 24.57
C SER A 561 -23.76 -4.65 25.11
#